data_2a00dff58df5c9c12ae8402e2a4984c9
#
_entry.id   2a00dff58df5c9c12ae8402e2a4984c9
#
_cell.length_a   1.000
_cell.length_b   1.000
_cell.length_c   1.000
_cell.angle_alpha   90.00
_cell.angle_beta   90.00
_cell.angle_gamma   90.00
#
_symmetry.space_group_name_H-M   'P 1'
#
loop_
_entity.id
_entity.type
_entity.pdbx_description
1 polymer ?
#
loop_
_entity_poly.entity_id
_entity_poly.type
_entity_poly.pdbx_seq_one_letter_code
_entity_poly.pdbx_strand_id
1 'polypeptide(L)'
;MKCVCSMVVVWLLILLSPLLVAGTSSEGAPSFTRISGPVAIAAEITGHAMFVSVRVNGHGPFRVLVDTGCSISVVSPDLAEAVGAVVPDLDDDTGSIVALNGLGDPTALSRVVLASIELGGVRFEGVSALVSDSFERLSEVEGRRVDGALGFSLFARLFLGLDYPNQRLLLSEQWPANLPAVRASLPVIEHADVPFVQVQIQGKSVEAMIDSGANQGLQLPVKLAPLFQWKVQPRAGSLVAVFGGGGRDEIGRLSGSLAIGEVEQIEPTAIVSTGSASLGLRSLERFCVVFHQAENRMWLCGPDAAPLAPTAERSIGLSVYPDHGGLRIAGIIPGSPAEAAHLAVGSHITQIEHRPAASWTHDQIEQWIDSHADVALVVVDGVGERALTLGVWDLVP
;
A
#
# COMPACT_ATOMS: atom_id res chain seq x y z
N MET A 1 10.46 17.01 -6.90
CA MET A 1 10.06 15.84 -7.71
C MET A 1 10.82 14.67 -7.12
N LYS A 2 10.16 13.82 -6.35
CA LYS A 2 10.78 12.63 -5.78
C LYS A 2 10.44 11.47 -6.68
N CYS A 3 11.43 10.88 -7.33
CA CYS A 3 11.35 9.59 -8.00
C CYS A 3 11.51 8.51 -6.93
N VAL A 4 10.68 7.52 -6.91
CA VAL A 4 10.70 6.41 -5.95
C VAL A 4 10.95 5.11 -6.70
N CYS A 5 11.94 4.37 -6.28
CA CYS A 5 12.35 3.11 -6.89
C CYS A 5 11.86 1.91 -6.07
N SER A 6 11.51 0.83 -6.73
CA SER A 6 10.96 -0.39 -6.12
C SER A 6 12.01 -1.24 -5.43
N MET A 7 12.03 -1.21 -4.11
CA MET A 7 12.56 -2.31 -3.30
C MET A 7 11.46 -2.81 -2.39
N VAL A 8 11.16 -4.09 -2.44
CA VAL A 8 10.17 -4.80 -1.60
C VAL A 8 8.84 -4.06 -1.44
N VAL A 9 7.92 -4.34 -2.30
CA VAL A 9 6.53 -3.87 -2.21
C VAL A 9 5.79 -4.74 -1.21
N VAL A 10 5.28 -4.16 -0.14
CA VAL A 10 4.38 -4.84 0.79
C VAL A 10 2.94 -4.48 0.39
N TRP A 11 2.18 -5.50 0.00
CA TRP A 11 0.78 -5.36 -0.35
C TRP A 11 -0.10 -5.78 0.82
N LEU A 12 -1.01 -4.91 1.23
CA LEU A 12 -2.04 -5.24 2.19
C LEU A 12 -3.40 -5.18 1.50
N LEU A 13 -3.74 -6.22 0.74
CA LEU A 13 -5.04 -6.38 0.11
C LEU A 13 -5.81 -7.48 0.82
N ILE A 14 -6.86 -7.13 1.53
CA ILE A 14 -7.84 -8.09 2.03
C ILE A 14 -9.13 -7.89 1.24
N LEU A 15 -9.30 -8.66 0.18
CA LEU A 15 -10.58 -8.81 -0.46
C LEU A 15 -11.36 -9.90 0.28
N LEU A 16 -12.42 -9.53 0.97
CA LEU A 16 -13.42 -10.48 1.44
C LEU A 16 -14.14 -11.01 0.21
N SER A 17 -13.90 -12.27 -0.14
CA SER A 17 -14.67 -12.93 -1.19
C SER A 17 -16.15 -12.97 -0.80
N PRO A 18 -17.09 -12.63 -1.69
CA PRO A 18 -18.52 -12.79 -1.41
C PRO A 18 -18.95 -14.26 -1.45
N LEU A 19 -18.02 -15.20 -1.37
CA LEU A 19 -18.32 -16.62 -1.37
C LEU A 19 -18.88 -17.02 0.00
N LEU A 20 -20.21 -17.05 0.06
CA LEU A 20 -21.01 -17.72 1.06
C LEU A 20 -20.66 -17.40 2.53
N VAL A 21 -20.92 -16.18 2.94
CA VAL A 21 -21.47 -16.01 4.28
C VAL A 21 -22.98 -15.93 4.13
N ALA A 22 -23.60 -17.08 3.92
CA ALA A 22 -25.04 -17.22 4.16
C ALA A 22 -25.21 -17.00 5.66
N GLY A 23 -25.70 -15.80 6.04
CA GLY A 23 -26.12 -15.53 7.42
C GLY A 23 -25.37 -14.41 8.15
N THR A 24 -24.57 -13.55 7.52
CA THR A 24 -24.21 -12.30 8.17
C THR A 24 -25.30 -11.28 7.92
N SER A 25 -26.11 -11.05 8.95
CA SER A 25 -26.76 -9.75 9.13
C SER A 25 -25.72 -8.68 8.84
N SER A 26 -26.03 -7.72 7.99
CA SER A 26 -25.24 -6.52 7.73
C SER A 26 -24.90 -5.87 9.08
N GLU A 27 -23.71 -6.12 9.61
CA GLU A 27 -23.20 -5.31 10.70
C GLU A 27 -23.06 -3.92 10.09
N GLY A 28 -23.89 -2.98 10.53
CA GLY A 28 -23.88 -1.62 10.05
C GLY A 28 -22.52 -0.98 10.30
N ALA A 29 -22.13 -0.04 9.45
CA ALA A 29 -20.92 0.75 9.68
C ALA A 29 -20.85 1.22 11.15
N PRO A 30 -19.65 1.22 11.80
CA PRO A 30 -19.50 1.56 13.20
C PRO A 30 -20.11 2.94 13.50
N SER A 31 -20.66 3.12 14.69
CA SER A 31 -21.07 4.44 15.15
C SER A 31 -19.86 5.31 15.42
N PHE A 32 -20.00 6.63 15.30
CA PHE A 32 -18.92 7.56 15.62
C PHE A 32 -19.43 8.78 16.38
N THR A 33 -18.55 9.41 17.13
CA THR A 33 -18.86 10.67 17.82
C THR A 33 -19.03 11.78 16.79
N ARG A 34 -20.16 12.49 16.81
CA ARG A 34 -20.43 13.62 15.91
C ARG A 34 -19.31 14.64 15.93
N ILE A 35 -18.94 15.11 14.76
CA ILE A 35 -17.89 16.14 14.58
C ILE A 35 -18.53 17.44 14.12
N SER A 36 -18.12 18.56 14.73
CA SER A 36 -18.68 19.88 14.44
C SER A 36 -18.10 20.56 13.19
N GLY A 37 -17.13 19.93 12.53
CA GLY A 37 -16.45 20.42 11.33
C GLY A 37 -15.36 19.47 10.87
N PRO A 38 -14.64 19.77 9.79
CA PRO A 38 -13.57 18.91 9.29
C PRO A 38 -12.47 18.73 10.33
N VAL A 39 -12.08 17.49 10.58
CA VAL A 39 -10.96 17.10 11.44
C VAL A 39 -9.77 16.78 10.56
N ALA A 40 -8.67 17.50 10.74
CA ALA A 40 -7.40 17.23 10.06
C ALA A 40 -6.45 16.53 11.02
N ILE A 41 -5.99 15.35 10.64
CA ILE A 41 -5.16 14.46 11.43
C ILE A 41 -3.80 14.37 10.77
N ALA A 42 -2.73 14.70 11.49
CA ALA A 42 -1.38 14.56 10.96
C ALA A 42 -1.11 13.11 10.56
N ALA A 43 -0.60 12.93 9.36
CA ALA A 43 -0.24 11.64 8.82
C ALA A 43 1.25 11.62 8.44
N GLU A 44 1.86 10.47 8.55
CA GLU A 44 3.18 10.19 8.03
C GLU A 44 3.01 9.50 6.67
N ILE A 45 3.63 10.04 5.63
CA ILE A 45 3.68 9.41 4.32
C ILE A 45 5.08 8.86 4.14
N THR A 46 5.18 7.55 4.04
CA THR A 46 6.42 6.86 3.64
C THR A 46 6.37 6.52 2.15
N GLY A 47 7.44 5.94 1.60
CA GLY A 47 7.41 5.39 0.24
C GLY A 47 6.36 4.28 0.04
N HIS A 48 5.74 3.79 1.11
CA HIS A 48 4.84 2.64 1.08
C HIS A 48 3.37 3.00 1.27
N ALA A 49 3.03 3.87 2.25
CA ALA A 49 1.64 4.16 2.59
C ALA A 49 1.49 5.42 3.45
N MET A 50 0.23 5.74 3.79
CA MET A 50 -0.15 6.77 4.75
C MET A 50 -0.37 6.13 6.12
N PHE A 51 0.36 6.60 7.14
CA PHE A 51 0.24 6.15 8.53
C PHE A 51 -0.35 7.25 9.42
N VAL A 52 -1.16 6.83 10.37
CA VAL A 52 -1.75 7.69 11.38
C VAL A 52 -1.58 7.09 12.77
N SER A 53 -1.72 7.93 13.79
CA SER A 53 -1.69 7.52 15.19
C SER A 53 -3.11 7.40 15.73
N VAL A 54 -3.43 6.25 16.34
CA VAL A 54 -4.75 5.97 16.91
C VAL A 54 -4.64 5.52 18.37
N ARG A 55 -5.73 5.68 19.11
CA ARG A 55 -5.94 4.97 20.38
C ARG A 55 -7.02 3.92 20.16
N VAL A 56 -6.80 2.73 20.71
CA VAL A 56 -7.74 1.61 20.62
C VAL A 56 -8.12 1.20 22.03
N ASN A 57 -9.41 1.15 22.35
CA ASN A 57 -9.95 0.86 23.67
C ASN A 57 -9.30 1.74 24.79
N GLY A 58 -8.94 2.99 24.47
CA GLY A 58 -8.25 3.90 25.37
C GLY A 58 -6.74 3.68 25.51
N HIS A 59 -6.17 2.64 24.92
CA HIS A 59 -4.74 2.34 24.90
C HIS A 59 -4.03 2.97 23.69
N GLY A 60 -2.71 3.06 23.70
CA GLY A 60 -1.90 3.60 22.61
C GLY A 60 -1.10 4.84 23.01
N PRO A 61 -0.52 5.60 22.07
CA PRO A 61 -0.85 5.58 20.64
C PRO A 61 -0.30 4.35 19.90
N PHE A 62 -1.05 3.86 18.92
CA PHE A 62 -0.65 2.84 17.96
C PHE A 62 -0.44 3.46 16.58
N ARG A 63 0.54 2.97 15.83
CA ARG A 63 0.80 3.41 14.45
C ARG A 63 0.13 2.45 13.47
N VAL A 64 -0.85 2.94 12.73
CA VAL A 64 -1.62 2.14 11.78
C VAL A 64 -1.64 2.78 10.40
N LEU A 65 -1.68 1.96 9.36
CA LEU A 65 -1.84 2.51 8.01
C LEU A 65 -3.31 2.78 7.70
N VAL A 66 -3.59 3.67 6.77
CA VAL A 66 -4.91 3.90 6.19
C VAL A 66 -4.97 3.15 4.87
N ASP A 67 -5.84 2.16 4.77
CA ASP A 67 -5.87 1.22 3.65
C ASP A 67 -7.26 1.14 3.03
N THR A 68 -7.45 1.82 1.90
CA THR A 68 -8.72 1.78 1.17
C THR A 68 -8.89 0.49 0.35
N GLY A 69 -7.82 -0.26 0.11
CA GLY A 69 -7.86 -1.60 -0.50
C GLY A 69 -8.30 -2.68 0.48
N CYS A 70 -8.41 -2.35 1.76
CA CYS A 70 -8.86 -3.24 2.82
C CYS A 70 -10.31 -2.92 3.20
N SER A 71 -11.21 -3.88 3.08
CA SER A 71 -12.64 -3.67 3.39
C SER A 71 -12.88 -3.48 4.90
N ILE A 72 -12.18 -4.21 5.74
CA ILE A 72 -12.31 -4.21 7.21
C ILE A 72 -10.95 -3.87 7.84
N SER A 73 -10.96 -3.23 9.01
CA SER A 73 -9.73 -2.94 9.74
C SER A 73 -9.03 -4.22 10.17
N VAL A 74 -7.70 -4.20 10.20
CA VAL A 74 -6.87 -5.33 10.62
C VAL A 74 -5.89 -4.87 11.68
N VAL A 75 -5.66 -5.67 12.69
CA VAL A 75 -4.76 -5.36 13.80
C VAL A 75 -3.73 -6.47 13.99
N SER A 76 -2.58 -6.12 14.55
CA SER A 76 -1.58 -7.11 14.95
C SER A 76 -2.07 -7.93 16.17
N PRO A 77 -1.57 -9.17 16.37
CA PRO A 77 -1.85 -9.93 17.57
C PRO A 77 -1.49 -9.18 18.85
N ASP A 78 -0.34 -8.51 18.86
CA ASP A 78 0.12 -7.70 20.00
C ASP A 78 -0.83 -6.56 20.34
N LEU A 79 -1.36 -5.84 19.32
CA LEU A 79 -2.36 -4.80 19.56
C LEU A 79 -3.62 -5.41 20.13
N ALA A 80 -4.13 -6.48 19.52
CA ALA A 80 -5.36 -7.14 19.96
C ALA A 80 -5.26 -7.60 21.42
N GLU A 81 -4.13 -8.18 21.83
CA GLU A 81 -3.85 -8.57 23.21
C GLU A 81 -3.76 -7.36 24.14
N ALA A 82 -2.97 -6.35 23.77
CA ALA A 82 -2.73 -5.16 24.59
C ALA A 82 -4.00 -4.37 24.92
N VAL A 83 -5.02 -4.42 24.03
CA VAL A 83 -6.28 -3.69 24.22
C VAL A 83 -7.42 -4.57 24.72
N GLY A 84 -7.17 -5.86 24.98
CA GLY A 84 -8.19 -6.82 25.40
C GLY A 84 -9.31 -6.94 24.37
N ALA A 85 -8.95 -7.11 23.09
CA ALA A 85 -9.94 -7.26 22.02
C ALA A 85 -10.81 -8.50 22.26
N VAL A 86 -12.11 -8.35 22.06
CA VAL A 86 -13.08 -9.43 22.33
C VAL A 86 -13.27 -10.26 21.08
N VAL A 87 -13.07 -11.58 21.17
CA VAL A 87 -13.51 -12.52 20.14
C VAL A 87 -15.02 -12.68 20.31
N PRO A 88 -15.83 -12.41 19.26
CA PRO A 88 -17.27 -12.60 19.36
C PRO A 88 -17.63 -14.05 19.69
N ASP A 89 -18.58 -14.25 20.61
CA ASP A 89 -19.25 -15.55 20.80
C ASP A 89 -20.12 -15.82 19.58
N LEU A 90 -19.56 -16.49 18.59
CA LEU A 90 -20.32 -16.98 17.45
C LEU A 90 -20.70 -18.43 17.76
N ASP A 91 -22.01 -18.71 17.81
CA ASP A 91 -22.59 -20.04 18.05
C ASP A 91 -22.22 -21.09 16.98
N ASP A 92 -21.36 -20.72 16.03
CA ASP A 92 -20.86 -21.57 14.97
C ASP A 92 -19.33 -21.51 14.87
N ASP A 93 -18.74 -22.58 14.31
CA ASP A 93 -17.32 -22.82 14.03
C ASP A 93 -16.64 -21.72 13.18
N THR A 94 -17.23 -20.53 13.10
CA THR A 94 -16.90 -19.37 12.25
C THR A 94 -16.10 -18.27 12.94
N GLY A 95 -15.37 -18.58 14.01
CA GLY A 95 -14.42 -17.62 14.61
C GLY A 95 -13.28 -17.20 13.67
N SER A 96 -13.17 -17.86 12.53
CA SER A 96 -12.22 -17.52 11.47
C SER A 96 -12.96 -17.11 10.19
N ILE A 97 -12.53 -16.01 9.60
CA ILE A 97 -13.00 -15.55 8.28
C ILE A 97 -11.94 -15.92 7.25
N VAL A 98 -12.37 -16.43 6.11
CA VAL A 98 -11.48 -16.57 4.96
C VAL A 98 -11.46 -15.24 4.20
N ALA A 99 -10.32 -14.58 4.23
CA ALA A 99 -10.05 -13.38 3.44
C ALA A 99 -9.19 -13.75 2.23
N LEU A 100 -9.26 -12.96 1.17
CA LEU A 100 -8.30 -13.07 0.06
C LEU A 100 -7.16 -12.08 0.33
N ASN A 101 -5.93 -12.54 0.17
CA ASN A 101 -4.77 -11.66 0.17
C ASN A 101 -4.65 -10.87 -1.14
N GLY A 102 -3.67 -9.98 -1.24
CA GLY A 102 -3.44 -9.16 -2.43
C GLY A 102 -3.13 -9.92 -3.72
N LEU A 103 -2.82 -11.22 -3.64
CA LEU A 103 -2.62 -12.12 -4.77
C LEU A 103 -3.89 -12.92 -5.11
N GLY A 104 -4.94 -12.81 -4.29
CA GLY A 104 -6.17 -13.55 -4.45
C GLY A 104 -6.18 -14.93 -3.76
N ASP A 105 -5.17 -15.23 -2.92
CA ASP A 105 -5.11 -16.49 -2.19
C ASP A 105 -5.91 -16.42 -0.89
N PRO A 106 -6.63 -17.50 -0.51
CA PRO A 106 -7.41 -17.51 0.72
C PRO A 106 -6.51 -17.58 1.96
N THR A 107 -6.80 -16.73 2.96
CA THR A 107 -6.12 -16.69 4.25
C THR A 107 -7.15 -16.70 5.36
N ALA A 108 -6.99 -17.59 6.34
CA ALA A 108 -7.85 -17.64 7.51
C ALA A 108 -7.39 -16.63 8.56
N LEU A 109 -8.30 -15.75 9.00
CA LEU A 109 -8.04 -14.72 9.99
C LEU A 109 -9.05 -14.78 11.12
N SER A 110 -8.60 -14.49 12.33
CA SER A 110 -9.48 -14.39 13.50
C SER A 110 -10.18 -13.03 13.53
N ARG A 111 -11.48 -13.05 13.82
CA ARG A 111 -12.28 -11.83 14.00
C ARG A 111 -12.25 -11.39 15.45
N VAL A 112 -12.15 -10.07 15.65
CA VAL A 112 -12.28 -9.43 16.97
C VAL A 112 -13.18 -8.21 16.88
N VAL A 113 -13.70 -7.77 18.02
CA VAL A 113 -14.41 -6.51 18.17
C VAL A 113 -13.60 -5.59 19.08
N LEU A 114 -13.27 -4.42 18.56
CA LEU A 114 -12.66 -3.33 19.32
C LEU A 114 -13.76 -2.43 19.85
N ALA A 115 -13.79 -2.19 21.16
CA ALA A 115 -14.82 -1.34 21.78
C ALA A 115 -14.75 0.09 21.19
N SER A 116 -13.54 0.59 20.90
CA SER A 116 -13.40 1.89 20.23
C SER A 116 -12.06 2.04 19.51
N ILE A 117 -12.08 2.86 18.44
CA ILE A 117 -10.89 3.46 17.81
C ILE A 117 -11.04 4.97 17.89
N GLU A 118 -10.03 5.69 18.42
CA GLU A 118 -9.98 7.14 18.48
C GLU A 118 -8.92 7.67 17.52
N LEU A 119 -9.32 8.57 16.63
CA LEU A 119 -8.51 9.12 15.55
C LEU A 119 -8.77 10.62 15.43
N GLY A 120 -7.80 11.46 15.82
CA GLY A 120 -7.91 12.92 15.73
C GLY A 120 -9.09 13.53 16.53
N GLY A 121 -9.51 12.85 17.61
CA GLY A 121 -10.67 13.27 18.40
C GLY A 121 -12.02 12.71 17.91
N VAL A 122 -12.04 12.01 16.79
CA VAL A 122 -13.20 11.22 16.34
C VAL A 122 -13.10 9.83 16.97
N ARG A 123 -14.14 9.40 17.66
CA ARG A 123 -14.23 8.08 18.28
C ARG A 123 -15.22 7.21 17.52
N PHE A 124 -14.76 6.10 17.00
CA PHE A 124 -15.55 5.03 16.39
C PHE A 124 -15.82 3.95 17.45
N GLU A 125 -17.01 3.40 17.50
CA GLU A 125 -17.43 2.42 18.51
C GLU A 125 -17.91 1.11 17.87
N GLY A 126 -17.61 0.00 18.53
CA GLY A 126 -18.02 -1.34 18.07
C GLY A 126 -17.35 -1.71 16.73
N VAL A 127 -16.06 -1.48 16.63
CA VAL A 127 -15.34 -1.70 15.36
C VAL A 127 -14.96 -3.16 15.20
N SER A 128 -15.52 -3.82 14.19
CA SER A 128 -15.06 -5.15 13.79
C SER A 128 -13.68 -5.07 13.14
N ALA A 129 -12.78 -5.97 13.51
CA ALA A 129 -11.45 -6.06 12.94
C ALA A 129 -11.01 -7.51 12.79
N LEU A 130 -10.02 -7.73 11.93
CA LEU A 130 -9.33 -9.01 11.81
C LEU A 130 -7.97 -8.95 12.49
N VAL A 131 -7.47 -10.09 12.92
CA VAL A 131 -6.12 -10.20 13.50
C VAL A 131 -5.20 -10.88 12.52
N SER A 132 -4.03 -10.27 12.28
CA SER A 132 -3.01 -10.83 11.40
C SER A 132 -1.60 -10.56 11.90
N ASP A 133 -0.71 -11.53 11.72
CA ASP A 133 0.72 -11.46 12.00
C ASP A 133 1.53 -10.74 10.90
N SER A 134 0.92 -10.42 9.78
CA SER A 134 1.60 -9.75 8.65
C SER A 134 2.22 -8.39 8.98
N PHE A 135 1.79 -7.75 10.06
CA PHE A 135 2.32 -6.46 10.50
C PHE A 135 3.74 -6.54 11.10
N GLU A 136 4.18 -7.71 11.55
CA GLU A 136 5.57 -7.91 11.96
C GLU A 136 6.50 -7.65 10.76
N ARG A 137 6.19 -8.27 9.62
CA ARG A 137 6.94 -8.09 8.38
C ARG A 137 6.90 -6.65 7.87
N LEU A 138 5.72 -6.00 7.91
CA LEU A 138 5.60 -4.61 7.52
C LEU A 138 6.42 -3.70 8.45
N SER A 139 6.44 -3.99 9.75
CA SER A 139 7.25 -3.25 10.73
C SER A 139 8.75 -3.36 10.45
N GLU A 140 9.22 -4.53 10.02
CA GLU A 140 10.61 -4.73 9.59
C GLU A 140 10.96 -3.83 8.39
N VAL A 141 10.11 -3.85 7.35
CA VAL A 141 10.31 -3.04 6.14
C VAL A 141 10.28 -1.55 6.44
N GLU A 142 9.33 -1.11 7.25
CA GLU A 142 9.19 0.29 7.69
C GLU A 142 10.34 0.74 8.63
N GLY A 143 11.08 -0.22 9.24
CA GLY A 143 12.05 0.06 10.29
C GLY A 143 11.41 0.63 11.57
N ARG A 144 10.09 0.57 11.69
CA ARG A 144 9.26 1.08 12.78
C ARG A 144 8.02 0.21 12.93
N ARG A 145 7.56 0.05 14.16
CA ARG A 145 6.38 -0.74 14.46
C ARG A 145 5.15 -0.24 13.68
N VAL A 146 4.42 -1.18 13.09
CA VAL A 146 3.11 -1.01 12.50
C VAL A 146 2.16 -1.95 13.24
N ASP A 147 1.11 -1.38 13.83
CA ASP A 147 0.21 -2.11 14.72
C ASP A 147 -1.06 -2.58 14.01
N GLY A 148 -1.33 -2.09 12.79
CA GLY A 148 -2.55 -2.47 12.08
C GLY A 148 -2.82 -1.59 10.85
N ALA A 149 -4.02 -1.77 10.30
CA ALA A 149 -4.58 -1.02 9.18
C ALA A 149 -6.03 -0.62 9.46
N LEU A 150 -6.40 0.61 9.11
CA LEU A 150 -7.78 1.08 9.10
C LEU A 150 -8.40 0.79 7.73
N GLY A 151 -9.40 -0.08 7.70
CA GLY A 151 -10.11 -0.45 6.49
C GLY A 151 -11.11 0.60 6.04
N PHE A 152 -11.50 0.54 4.77
CA PHE A 152 -12.35 1.53 4.12
C PHE A 152 -13.73 1.66 4.77
N SER A 153 -14.35 0.54 5.20
CA SER A 153 -15.67 0.54 5.83
C SER A 153 -15.74 1.32 7.15
N LEU A 154 -14.60 1.52 7.85
CA LEU A 154 -14.54 2.35 9.05
C LEU A 154 -15.07 3.77 8.79
N PHE A 155 -14.86 4.28 7.60
CA PHE A 155 -15.17 5.66 7.19
C PHE A 155 -16.50 5.79 6.41
N ALA A 156 -17.33 4.74 6.37
CA ALA A 156 -18.51 4.66 5.49
C ALA A 156 -19.50 5.83 5.61
N ARG A 157 -19.54 6.51 6.77
CA ARG A 157 -20.47 7.62 7.05
C ARG A 157 -19.85 9.00 7.01
N LEU A 158 -18.59 9.09 6.57
CA LEU A 158 -17.82 10.33 6.58
C LEU A 158 -17.24 10.61 5.18
N PHE A 159 -16.96 11.86 4.90
CA PHE A 159 -15.97 12.20 3.90
C PHE A 159 -14.60 11.80 4.44
N LEU A 160 -13.92 10.92 3.73
CA LEU A 160 -12.55 10.50 3.97
C LEU A 160 -11.64 11.22 2.97
N GLY A 161 -10.76 12.09 3.44
CA GLY A 161 -9.77 12.76 2.59
C GLY A 161 -8.36 12.27 2.89
N LEU A 162 -7.68 11.68 1.90
CA LEU A 162 -6.27 11.33 1.94
C LEU A 162 -5.49 12.49 1.30
N ASP A 163 -5.10 13.46 2.10
CA ASP A 163 -4.41 14.67 1.63
C ASP A 163 -2.88 14.44 1.66
N TYR A 164 -2.39 13.72 0.65
CA TYR A 164 -0.99 13.34 0.53
C TYR A 164 -0.04 14.54 0.49
N PRO A 165 -0.31 15.61 -0.31
CA PRO A 165 0.59 16.76 -0.37
C PRO A 165 0.78 17.48 0.96
N ASN A 166 -0.23 17.47 1.82
CA ASN A 166 -0.20 18.12 3.13
C ASN A 166 0.02 17.13 4.29
N GLN A 167 0.28 15.85 3.99
CA GLN A 167 0.56 14.79 4.96
C GLN A 167 -0.50 14.74 6.08
N ARG A 168 -1.77 14.63 5.68
CA ARG A 168 -2.87 14.57 6.62
C ARG A 168 -4.03 13.72 6.13
N LEU A 169 -4.72 13.13 7.07
CA LEU A 169 -6.02 12.50 6.88
C LEU A 169 -7.11 13.52 7.26
N LEU A 170 -8.16 13.60 6.46
CA LEU A 170 -9.31 14.47 6.71
C LEU A 170 -10.56 13.61 6.97
N LEU A 171 -11.28 13.93 8.04
CA LEU A 171 -12.59 13.34 8.34
C LEU A 171 -13.63 14.46 8.47
N SER A 172 -14.79 14.30 7.82
CA SER A 172 -15.86 15.30 7.89
C SER A 172 -17.23 14.68 7.65
N GLU A 173 -18.27 15.21 8.31
CA GLU A 173 -19.67 14.87 8.00
C GLU A 173 -20.20 15.65 6.78
N GLN A 174 -19.51 16.68 6.33
CA GLN A 174 -19.84 17.50 5.18
C GLN A 174 -18.63 17.63 4.26
N TRP A 175 -18.85 18.10 3.03
CA TRP A 175 -17.73 18.38 2.13
C TRP A 175 -16.64 19.20 2.83
N PRO A 176 -15.39 18.71 2.89
CA PRO A 176 -14.33 19.43 3.59
C PRO A 176 -14.04 20.78 2.95
N ALA A 177 -14.07 21.84 3.76
CA ALA A 177 -13.73 23.17 3.28
C ALA A 177 -12.22 23.29 2.98
N ASN A 178 -11.87 24.24 2.10
CA ASN A 178 -10.48 24.59 1.76
C ASN A 178 -9.66 23.47 1.08
N LEU A 179 -10.32 22.55 0.39
CA LEU A 179 -9.64 21.62 -0.49
C LEU A 179 -9.12 22.34 -1.75
N PRO A 180 -8.03 21.83 -2.38
CA PRO A 180 -7.65 22.27 -3.72
C PRO A 180 -8.78 22.06 -4.72
N ALA A 181 -8.62 22.64 -5.91
CA ALA A 181 -9.63 22.47 -6.97
C ALA A 181 -9.86 20.99 -7.31
N VAL A 182 -11.12 20.64 -7.50
CA VAL A 182 -11.50 19.28 -7.97
C VAL A 182 -11.02 19.13 -9.42
N ARG A 183 -10.26 18.07 -9.68
CA ARG A 183 -9.71 17.72 -11.00
C ARG A 183 -10.44 16.57 -11.64
N ALA A 184 -10.95 15.65 -10.82
CA ALA A 184 -11.80 14.57 -11.28
C ALA A 184 -12.87 14.29 -10.24
N SER A 185 -14.05 13.87 -10.71
CA SER A 185 -15.14 13.35 -9.89
C SER A 185 -15.64 12.06 -10.53
N LEU A 186 -15.44 10.96 -9.84
CA LEU A 186 -15.67 9.62 -10.37
C LEU A 186 -16.72 8.88 -9.52
N PRO A 187 -17.65 8.17 -10.16
CA PRO A 187 -18.47 7.21 -9.43
C PRO A 187 -17.58 6.08 -8.89
N VAL A 188 -17.81 5.73 -7.64
CA VAL A 188 -17.20 4.54 -7.02
C VAL A 188 -18.14 3.36 -7.23
N ILE A 189 -17.55 2.25 -7.66
CA ILE A 189 -18.19 0.95 -7.76
C ILE A 189 -17.67 0.16 -6.58
N GLU A 190 -18.52 -0.19 -5.64
CA GLU A 190 -18.10 -0.98 -4.48
C GLU A 190 -18.13 -2.47 -4.81
N HIS A 191 -16.99 -3.12 -4.65
CA HIS A 191 -16.87 -4.57 -4.66
C HIS A 191 -16.30 -5.01 -3.32
N ALA A 192 -17.05 -5.79 -2.57
CA ALA A 192 -16.63 -6.28 -1.24
C ALA A 192 -16.15 -5.14 -0.31
N ASP A 193 -16.88 -4.02 -0.30
CA ASP A 193 -16.62 -2.84 0.55
C ASP A 193 -15.26 -2.16 0.31
N VAL A 194 -14.72 -2.24 -0.92
CA VAL A 194 -13.54 -1.47 -1.36
C VAL A 194 -13.84 -0.67 -2.63
N PRO A 195 -13.19 0.50 -2.84
CA PRO A 195 -13.54 1.43 -3.89
C PRO A 195 -12.88 1.06 -5.23
N PHE A 196 -13.68 0.77 -6.25
CA PHE A 196 -13.25 0.69 -7.64
C PHE A 196 -13.75 1.90 -8.42
N VAL A 197 -12.99 2.31 -9.42
CA VAL A 197 -13.37 3.37 -10.37
C VAL A 197 -13.06 2.93 -11.79
N GLN A 198 -13.76 3.52 -12.76
CA GLN A 198 -13.43 3.33 -14.16
C GLN A 198 -12.31 4.29 -14.56
N VAL A 199 -11.20 3.73 -15.04
CA VAL A 199 -10.09 4.47 -15.62
C VAL A 199 -9.95 4.15 -17.11
N GLN A 200 -9.27 5.01 -17.85
CA GLN A 200 -8.99 4.78 -19.26
C GLN A 200 -7.51 4.46 -19.44
N ILE A 201 -7.19 3.31 -20.00
CA ILE A 201 -5.82 2.91 -20.34
C ILE A 201 -5.76 2.72 -21.86
N GLN A 202 -5.01 3.57 -22.54
CA GLN A 202 -4.95 3.56 -24.02
C GLN A 202 -6.35 3.60 -24.67
N GLY A 203 -7.27 4.40 -24.09
CA GLY A 203 -8.65 4.52 -24.56
C GLY A 203 -9.56 3.34 -24.24
N LYS A 204 -9.10 2.34 -23.48
CA LYS A 204 -9.91 1.21 -23.02
C LYS A 204 -10.30 1.43 -21.57
N SER A 205 -11.58 1.22 -21.26
CA SER A 205 -12.10 1.29 -19.89
C SER A 205 -11.64 0.07 -19.09
N VAL A 206 -11.06 0.34 -17.92
CA VAL A 206 -10.62 -0.66 -16.94
C VAL A 206 -11.16 -0.28 -15.58
N GLU A 207 -11.74 -1.23 -14.88
CA GLU A 207 -12.13 -1.07 -13.50
C GLU A 207 -10.92 -1.30 -12.62
N ALA A 208 -10.51 -0.28 -11.86
CA ALA A 208 -9.33 -0.31 -11.02
C ALA A 208 -9.70 0.09 -9.57
N MET A 209 -9.21 -0.67 -8.62
CA MET A 209 -9.33 -0.37 -7.20
C MET A 209 -8.45 0.83 -6.86
N ILE A 210 -8.94 1.69 -5.98
CA ILE A 210 -8.15 2.78 -5.37
C ILE A 210 -7.60 2.27 -4.05
N ASP A 211 -6.30 2.03 -4.01
CA ASP A 211 -5.63 1.31 -2.94
C ASP A 211 -4.55 2.16 -2.27
N SER A 212 -4.89 2.77 -1.14
CA SER A 212 -3.93 3.59 -0.37
C SER A 212 -2.93 2.76 0.44
N GLY A 213 -3.16 1.46 0.59
CA GLY A 213 -2.23 0.51 1.21
C GLY A 213 -1.15 0.01 0.24
N ALA A 214 -1.29 0.29 -1.05
CA ALA A 214 -0.36 -0.12 -2.08
C ALA A 214 0.54 1.04 -2.51
N ASN A 215 1.84 0.79 -2.63
CA ASN A 215 2.82 1.84 -2.95
C ASN A 215 3.08 2.05 -4.45
N GLN A 216 2.69 1.10 -5.32
CA GLN A 216 2.85 1.25 -6.78
C GLN A 216 1.94 2.34 -7.36
N GLY A 217 2.16 2.64 -8.65
CA GLY A 217 1.26 3.47 -9.45
C GLY A 217 0.09 2.64 -9.97
N LEU A 218 0.28 1.98 -11.10
CA LEU A 218 -0.71 1.12 -11.74
C LEU A 218 -0.33 -0.35 -11.56
N GLN A 219 -1.29 -1.17 -11.12
CA GLN A 219 -1.23 -2.62 -11.24
C GLN A 219 -2.21 -3.10 -12.31
N LEU A 220 -1.79 -4.06 -13.10
CA LEU A 220 -2.64 -4.75 -14.08
C LEU A 220 -2.65 -6.25 -13.81
N PRO A 221 -3.82 -6.90 -13.82
CA PRO A 221 -3.90 -8.34 -13.82
C PRO A 221 -3.19 -8.96 -15.02
N VAL A 222 -2.50 -10.09 -14.83
CA VAL A 222 -1.84 -10.86 -15.90
C VAL A 222 -2.76 -11.05 -17.11
N LYS A 223 -4.05 -11.31 -16.88
CA LYS A 223 -5.05 -11.51 -17.95
C LYS A 223 -5.35 -10.25 -18.77
N LEU A 224 -5.14 -9.05 -18.21
CA LEU A 224 -5.38 -7.78 -18.91
C LEU A 224 -4.12 -7.25 -19.60
N ALA A 225 -2.93 -7.54 -19.09
CA ALA A 225 -1.67 -7.04 -19.61
C ALA A 225 -1.50 -7.23 -21.14
N PRO A 226 -1.91 -8.38 -21.75
CA PRO A 226 -1.82 -8.56 -23.21
C PRO A 226 -2.75 -7.66 -24.03
N LEU A 227 -3.72 -7.00 -23.42
CA LEU A 227 -4.65 -6.10 -24.11
C LEU A 227 -4.04 -4.74 -24.42
N PHE A 228 -2.89 -4.42 -23.84
CA PHE A 228 -2.25 -3.11 -23.91
C PHE A 228 -0.94 -3.16 -24.68
N GLN A 229 -0.58 -2.01 -25.26
CA GLN A 229 0.71 -1.84 -25.92
C GLN A 229 1.74 -1.38 -24.89
N TRP A 230 2.91 -2.01 -24.92
CA TRP A 230 4.01 -1.73 -24.04
C TRP A 230 5.15 -1.02 -24.77
N LYS A 231 5.65 0.06 -24.21
CA LYS A 231 6.88 0.73 -24.64
C LYS A 231 8.10 -0.05 -24.14
N VAL A 232 8.02 -0.53 -22.89
CA VAL A 232 8.95 -1.50 -22.31
C VAL A 232 8.13 -2.69 -21.86
N GLN A 233 8.39 -3.85 -22.48
CA GLN A 233 7.66 -5.09 -22.14
C GLN A 233 7.85 -5.44 -20.66
N PRO A 234 6.82 -6.01 -20.00
CA PRO A 234 6.96 -6.52 -18.65
C PRO A 234 8.14 -7.48 -18.52
N ARG A 235 8.94 -7.26 -17.51
CA ARG A 235 10.09 -8.09 -17.15
C ARG A 235 10.14 -8.28 -15.65
N ALA A 236 10.86 -9.30 -15.21
CA ALA A 236 11.00 -9.60 -13.78
C ALA A 236 11.39 -8.34 -13.00
N GLY A 237 10.59 -7.98 -12.04
CA GLY A 237 10.77 -6.90 -11.09
C GLY A 237 11.28 -7.39 -9.75
N SER A 238 10.99 -6.63 -8.71
CA SER A 238 11.32 -6.97 -7.33
C SER A 238 10.46 -8.12 -6.79
N LEU A 239 10.89 -8.73 -5.69
CA LEU A 239 10.00 -9.56 -4.89
C LEU A 239 8.97 -8.68 -4.21
N VAL A 240 7.76 -9.18 -4.15
CA VAL A 240 6.61 -8.55 -3.52
C VAL A 240 6.25 -9.33 -2.28
N ALA A 241 6.11 -8.64 -1.16
CA ALA A 241 5.46 -9.19 0.01
C ALA A 241 4.03 -8.62 0.07
N VAL A 242 3.06 -9.51 0.22
CA VAL A 242 1.66 -9.18 0.38
C VAL A 242 1.14 -9.76 1.68
N PHE A 243 0.01 -9.27 2.12
CA PHE A 243 -0.69 -9.86 3.25
C PHE A 243 -0.98 -11.34 2.99
N GLY A 244 -0.43 -12.23 3.83
CA GLY A 244 -0.59 -13.68 3.72
C GLY A 244 0.25 -14.38 2.64
N GLY A 245 1.21 -13.68 1.98
CA GLY A 245 2.05 -14.31 0.97
C GLY A 245 3.05 -13.39 0.32
N GLY A 246 3.57 -13.79 -0.83
CA GLY A 246 4.51 -13.02 -1.63
C GLY A 246 4.82 -13.69 -2.96
N GLY A 247 5.39 -12.93 -3.87
CA GLY A 247 5.75 -13.40 -5.21
C GLY A 247 6.75 -12.48 -5.88
N ARG A 248 6.99 -12.72 -7.15
CA ARG A 248 7.77 -11.81 -8.00
C ARG A 248 6.82 -11.16 -9.01
N ASP A 249 6.81 -9.85 -9.04
CA ASP A 249 6.09 -9.10 -10.05
C ASP A 249 6.87 -8.99 -11.35
N GLU A 250 6.13 -8.70 -12.41
CA GLU A 250 6.71 -8.18 -13.62
C GLU A 250 6.38 -6.69 -13.72
N ILE A 251 7.34 -5.88 -14.14
CA ILE A 251 7.18 -4.44 -14.29
C ILE A 251 7.54 -4.01 -15.72
N GLY A 252 6.71 -3.16 -16.30
CA GLY A 252 6.91 -2.62 -17.63
C GLY A 252 6.41 -1.18 -17.75
N ARG A 253 6.58 -0.59 -18.94
CA ARG A 253 6.06 0.73 -19.26
C ARG A 253 5.03 0.63 -20.36
N LEU A 254 3.84 1.11 -20.13
CA LEU A 254 2.81 1.21 -21.16
C LEU A 254 3.16 2.29 -22.18
N SER A 255 2.74 2.10 -23.42
CA SER A 255 2.66 3.17 -24.41
C SER A 255 1.40 4.01 -24.19
N GLY A 256 1.42 5.29 -24.54
CA GLY A 256 0.25 6.16 -24.41
C GLY A 256 -0.04 6.57 -22.97
N SER A 257 -1.30 6.61 -22.56
CA SER A 257 -1.68 7.19 -21.27
C SER A 257 -2.65 6.33 -20.44
N LEU A 258 -2.63 6.61 -19.14
CA LEU A 258 -3.65 6.28 -18.17
C LEU A 258 -4.40 7.57 -17.81
N ALA A 259 -5.73 7.57 -17.92
CA ALA A 259 -6.56 8.69 -17.47
C ALA A 259 -7.48 8.29 -16.32
N ILE A 260 -7.45 9.10 -15.25
CA ILE A 260 -8.31 9.00 -14.06
C ILE A 260 -9.24 10.22 -14.10
N GLY A 261 -10.39 10.09 -14.76
CA GLY A 261 -11.21 11.23 -15.15
C GLY A 261 -10.43 12.15 -16.10
N GLU A 262 -10.24 13.42 -15.72
CA GLU A 262 -9.48 14.39 -16.51
C GLU A 262 -7.98 14.42 -16.20
N VAL A 263 -7.54 13.65 -15.22
CA VAL A 263 -6.12 13.53 -14.85
C VAL A 263 -5.45 12.48 -15.72
N GLU A 264 -4.43 12.89 -16.48
CA GLU A 264 -3.70 12.02 -17.40
C GLU A 264 -2.28 11.77 -16.93
N GLN A 265 -1.83 10.52 -16.99
CA GLN A 265 -0.46 10.08 -16.77
C GLN A 265 0.08 9.50 -18.08
N ILE A 266 1.17 10.09 -18.57
CA ILE A 266 1.81 9.67 -19.81
C ILE A 266 2.76 8.50 -19.56
N GLU A 267 2.67 7.47 -20.41
CA GLU A 267 3.54 6.31 -20.37
C GLU A 267 3.77 5.76 -18.95
N PRO A 268 2.68 5.40 -18.23
CA PRO A 268 2.81 4.95 -16.86
C PRO A 268 3.58 3.63 -16.78
N THR A 269 4.39 3.47 -15.74
CA THR A 269 4.84 2.14 -15.33
C THR A 269 3.65 1.35 -14.81
N ALA A 270 3.63 0.05 -15.12
CA ALA A 270 2.63 -0.85 -14.60
C ALA A 270 3.28 -2.14 -14.08
N ILE A 271 2.82 -2.57 -12.92
CA ILE A 271 3.13 -3.87 -12.35
C ILE A 271 2.10 -4.87 -12.87
N VAL A 272 2.56 -6.03 -13.35
CA VAL A 272 1.71 -7.13 -13.79
C VAL A 272 1.72 -8.21 -12.72
N SER A 273 0.55 -8.50 -12.16
CA SER A 273 0.40 -9.48 -11.07
C SER A 273 -0.91 -10.27 -11.18
N THR A 274 -1.13 -11.21 -10.29
CA THR A 274 -2.36 -12.02 -10.26
C THR A 274 -3.57 -11.30 -9.66
N GLY A 275 -3.36 -10.21 -8.91
CA GLY A 275 -4.42 -9.43 -8.25
C GLY A 275 -5.34 -8.66 -9.19
N SER A 276 -6.20 -7.82 -8.64
CA SER A 276 -7.06 -6.91 -9.38
C SER A 276 -6.27 -5.75 -10.00
N ALA A 277 -6.84 -5.08 -11.00
CA ALA A 277 -6.29 -3.79 -11.41
C ALA A 277 -6.44 -2.80 -10.25
N SER A 278 -5.38 -2.04 -9.96
CA SER A 278 -5.40 -1.06 -8.87
C SER A 278 -4.51 0.15 -9.16
N LEU A 279 -4.83 1.26 -8.48
CA LEU A 279 -4.05 2.48 -8.43
C LEU A 279 -3.63 2.72 -6.98
N GLY A 280 -2.33 2.71 -6.76
CA GLY A 280 -1.72 2.92 -5.45
C GLY A 280 -1.13 4.32 -5.27
N LEU A 281 -0.34 4.47 -4.22
CA LEU A 281 0.22 5.73 -3.73
C LEU A 281 0.86 6.59 -4.83
N ARG A 282 1.68 6.02 -5.70
CA ARG A 282 2.38 6.77 -6.76
C ARG A 282 1.45 7.44 -7.78
N SER A 283 0.26 6.88 -8.00
CA SER A 283 -0.77 7.52 -8.84
C SER A 283 -1.55 8.59 -8.08
N LEU A 284 -1.58 8.53 -6.74
CA LEU A 284 -2.45 9.32 -5.88
C LEU A 284 -1.73 10.43 -5.11
N GLU A 285 -0.42 10.29 -4.83
CA GLU A 285 0.36 11.11 -3.90
C GLU A 285 0.38 12.64 -4.19
N ARG A 286 0.00 13.04 -5.39
CA ARG A 286 -0.08 14.46 -5.79
C ARG A 286 -1.41 15.11 -5.46
N PHE A 287 -2.38 14.32 -5.00
CA PHE A 287 -3.76 14.74 -4.80
C PHE A 287 -4.18 14.63 -3.34
N CYS A 288 -5.19 15.40 -2.98
CA CYS A 288 -6.07 15.04 -1.90
C CYS A 288 -7.19 14.17 -2.51
N VAL A 289 -7.18 12.88 -2.19
CA VAL A 289 -8.20 11.93 -2.65
C VAL A 289 -9.32 11.91 -1.63
N VAL A 290 -10.52 12.30 -2.05
CA VAL A 290 -11.68 12.39 -1.15
C VAL A 290 -12.70 11.33 -1.55
N PHE A 291 -13.16 10.55 -0.57
CA PHE A 291 -14.24 9.56 -0.74
C PHE A 291 -15.46 9.96 0.06
N HIS A 292 -16.63 9.65 -0.46
CA HIS A 292 -17.89 9.63 0.26
C HIS A 292 -18.67 8.39 -0.12
N GLN A 293 -18.61 7.37 0.72
CA GLN A 293 -19.20 6.05 0.42
C GLN A 293 -20.72 6.13 0.28
N ALA A 294 -21.39 6.92 1.11
CA ALA A 294 -22.84 7.08 1.01
C ALA A 294 -23.32 7.67 -0.33
N GLU A 295 -22.46 8.40 -1.05
CA GLU A 295 -22.74 8.92 -2.39
C GLU A 295 -22.11 8.08 -3.49
N ASN A 296 -21.39 7.02 -3.15
CA ASN A 296 -20.61 6.22 -4.09
C ASN A 296 -19.74 7.10 -4.99
N ARG A 297 -18.93 7.98 -4.39
CA ARG A 297 -18.18 8.97 -5.14
C ARG A 297 -16.77 9.21 -4.58
N MET A 298 -15.87 9.41 -5.52
CA MET A 298 -14.49 9.83 -5.24
C MET A 298 -14.19 11.12 -6.01
N TRP A 299 -13.34 11.97 -5.41
CA TRP A 299 -12.80 13.17 -6.05
C TRP A 299 -11.28 13.18 -5.93
N LEU A 300 -10.61 13.61 -6.98
CA LEU A 300 -9.21 14.01 -6.96
C LEU A 300 -9.14 15.52 -6.88
N CYS A 301 -8.59 16.05 -5.80
CA CYS A 301 -8.40 17.48 -5.58
C CYS A 301 -6.90 17.81 -5.62
N GLY A 302 -6.48 18.76 -6.42
CA GLY A 302 -5.05 19.02 -6.57
C GLY A 302 -4.70 20.16 -7.51
N PRO A 303 -3.39 20.31 -7.84
CA PRO A 303 -2.91 21.33 -8.76
C PRO A 303 -3.45 21.10 -10.18
N ASP A 304 -3.27 22.06 -11.05
CA ASP A 304 -3.66 21.94 -12.47
C ASP A 304 -3.05 20.71 -13.11
N ALA A 305 -3.90 20.01 -13.84
CA ALA A 305 -3.57 18.73 -14.45
C ALA A 305 -2.73 18.93 -15.73
N ALA A 306 -1.49 19.36 -15.58
CA ALA A 306 -0.53 18.98 -16.63
C ALA A 306 -0.38 17.45 -16.58
N PRO A 307 -0.35 16.76 -17.74
CA PRO A 307 -0.13 15.32 -17.76
C PRO A 307 1.11 14.95 -16.94
N LEU A 308 0.99 13.91 -16.13
CA LEU A 308 2.12 13.43 -15.34
C LEU A 308 3.14 12.81 -16.29
N ALA A 309 4.35 13.36 -16.29
CA ALA A 309 5.43 12.83 -17.11
C ALA A 309 5.88 11.45 -16.60
N PRO A 310 6.35 10.57 -17.50
CA PRO A 310 6.92 9.30 -17.09
C PRO A 310 8.15 9.50 -16.21
N THR A 311 8.32 8.63 -15.23
CA THR A 311 9.50 8.57 -14.34
C THR A 311 10.21 7.23 -14.54
N ALA A 312 11.53 7.21 -14.56
CA ALA A 312 12.28 5.96 -14.63
C ALA A 312 12.14 5.19 -13.31
N GLU A 313 12.04 3.87 -13.42
CA GLU A 313 12.14 2.98 -12.25
C GLU A 313 13.60 2.54 -12.12
N ARG A 314 14.29 3.06 -11.10
CA ARG A 314 15.71 2.81 -10.90
C ARG A 314 15.94 1.71 -9.87
N SER A 315 16.98 0.90 -10.05
CA SER A 315 17.29 -0.22 -9.18
C SER A 315 18.76 -0.61 -9.23
N ILE A 316 19.26 -1.28 -8.21
CA ILE A 316 20.52 -2.02 -8.25
C ILE A 316 20.31 -3.52 -8.49
N GLY A 317 19.03 -3.93 -8.60
CA GLY A 317 18.63 -5.30 -8.90
C GLY A 317 18.49 -6.21 -7.69
N LEU A 318 18.34 -5.67 -6.49
CA LEU A 318 18.18 -6.43 -5.25
C LEU A 318 16.78 -6.22 -4.66
N SER A 319 16.20 -7.29 -4.14
CA SER A 319 15.14 -7.25 -3.13
C SER A 319 15.77 -7.66 -1.80
N VAL A 320 15.58 -6.85 -0.76
CA VAL A 320 16.18 -7.08 0.56
C VAL A 320 15.14 -6.92 1.68
N TYR A 321 15.43 -7.50 2.84
CA TYR A 321 14.68 -7.27 4.08
C TYR A 321 15.62 -7.18 5.26
N PRO A 322 15.24 -6.50 6.36
CA PRO A 322 16.02 -6.43 7.58
C PRO A 322 16.26 -7.82 8.20
N ASP A 323 17.48 -8.09 8.63
CA ASP A 323 17.84 -9.35 9.28
C ASP A 323 19.12 -9.17 10.12
N HIS A 324 19.07 -9.53 11.41
CA HIS A 324 20.21 -9.61 12.34
C HIS A 324 21.26 -8.48 12.23
N GLY A 325 20.82 -7.24 12.19
CA GLY A 325 21.71 -6.06 12.18
C GLY A 325 22.18 -5.63 10.80
N GLY A 326 21.61 -6.17 9.75
CA GLY A 326 21.86 -5.82 8.35
C GLY A 326 20.64 -6.00 7.47
N LEU A 327 20.88 -6.24 6.19
CA LEU A 327 19.82 -6.59 5.22
C LEU A 327 20.15 -7.93 4.59
N ARG A 328 19.16 -8.83 4.50
CA ARG A 328 19.29 -10.09 3.78
C ARG A 328 18.80 -9.93 2.34
N ILE A 329 19.53 -10.46 1.39
CA ILE A 329 19.11 -10.52 -0.02
C ILE A 329 18.01 -11.59 -0.15
N ALA A 330 16.81 -11.16 -0.47
CA ALA A 330 15.65 -12.01 -0.71
C ALA A 330 15.52 -12.41 -2.18
N GLY A 331 15.99 -11.55 -3.10
CA GLY A 331 15.90 -11.79 -4.53
C GLY A 331 16.85 -10.95 -5.34
N ILE A 332 17.13 -11.43 -6.54
CA ILE A 332 17.97 -10.76 -7.53
C ILE A 332 17.18 -10.64 -8.81
N ILE A 333 17.14 -9.45 -9.39
CA ILE A 333 16.45 -9.20 -10.65
C ILE A 333 17.35 -9.70 -11.80
N PRO A 334 16.85 -10.55 -12.70
CA PRO A 334 17.62 -11.00 -13.86
C PRO A 334 18.09 -9.85 -14.75
N GLY A 335 19.33 -9.92 -15.25
CA GLY A 335 19.97 -8.91 -16.08
C GLY A 335 20.43 -7.66 -15.34
N SER A 336 20.34 -7.65 -14.00
CA SER A 336 20.69 -6.51 -13.15
C SER A 336 22.19 -6.42 -12.83
N PRO A 337 22.67 -5.26 -12.34
CA PRO A 337 24.01 -5.13 -11.78
C PRO A 337 24.29 -6.11 -10.64
N ALA A 338 23.31 -6.42 -9.81
CA ALA A 338 23.45 -7.39 -8.72
C ALA A 338 23.70 -8.83 -9.24
N GLU A 339 23.00 -9.24 -10.30
CA GLU A 339 23.26 -10.53 -10.95
C GLU A 339 24.65 -10.55 -11.58
N ALA A 340 25.05 -9.49 -12.31
CA ALA A 340 26.38 -9.35 -12.90
C ALA A 340 27.50 -9.38 -11.86
N ALA A 341 27.25 -8.92 -10.65
CA ALA A 341 28.17 -9.00 -9.50
C ALA A 341 28.19 -10.38 -8.83
N HIS A 342 27.43 -11.36 -9.34
CA HIS A 342 27.32 -12.70 -8.79
C HIS A 342 26.94 -12.72 -7.30
N LEU A 343 26.02 -11.85 -6.91
CA LEU A 343 25.42 -11.90 -5.59
C LEU A 343 24.48 -13.12 -5.48
N ALA A 344 24.29 -13.63 -4.27
CA ALA A 344 23.44 -14.78 -4.02
C ALA A 344 22.28 -14.43 -3.08
N VAL A 345 21.10 -14.99 -3.34
CA VAL A 345 19.98 -14.97 -2.41
C VAL A 345 20.41 -15.61 -1.08
N GLY A 346 20.05 -14.99 0.03
CA GLY A 346 20.44 -15.40 1.38
C GLY A 346 21.71 -14.72 1.90
N SER A 347 22.49 -14.02 1.04
CA SER A 347 23.65 -13.22 1.49
C SER A 347 23.19 -12.02 2.35
N HIS A 348 24.07 -11.55 3.23
CA HIS A 348 23.83 -10.41 4.10
C HIS A 348 24.58 -9.18 3.64
N ILE A 349 23.88 -8.05 3.53
CA ILE A 349 24.47 -6.73 3.36
C ILE A 349 24.68 -6.15 4.75
N THR A 350 25.94 -5.90 5.12
CA THR A 350 26.33 -5.39 6.43
C THR A 350 26.57 -3.89 6.41
N GLN A 351 26.96 -3.33 5.24
CA GLN A 351 27.15 -1.89 5.07
C GLN A 351 26.60 -1.41 3.72
N ILE A 352 26.09 -0.17 3.72
CA ILE A 352 25.70 0.61 2.55
C ILE A 352 26.38 1.97 2.70
N GLU A 353 27.14 2.43 1.68
CA GLU A 353 27.85 3.71 1.70
C GLU A 353 28.69 3.90 2.96
N HIS A 354 29.46 2.86 3.32
CA HIS A 354 30.34 2.84 4.51
C HIS A 354 29.62 3.02 5.86
N ARG A 355 28.30 2.91 5.90
CA ARG A 355 27.48 2.95 7.11
C ARG A 355 26.85 1.58 7.36
N PRO A 356 26.62 1.19 8.63
CA PRO A 356 25.93 -0.06 8.92
C PRO A 356 24.59 -0.13 8.16
N ALA A 357 24.32 -1.24 7.49
CA ALA A 357 23.09 -1.40 6.70
C ALA A 357 21.82 -1.25 7.56
N ALA A 358 21.88 -1.72 8.82
CA ALA A 358 20.79 -1.54 9.80
C ALA A 358 20.48 -0.07 10.17
N SER A 359 21.35 0.88 9.81
CA SER A 359 21.14 2.31 10.06
C SER A 359 20.38 3.02 8.94
N TRP A 360 20.06 2.30 7.86
CA TRP A 360 19.33 2.82 6.73
C TRP A 360 17.86 2.42 6.81
N THR A 361 16.98 3.39 6.61
CA THR A 361 15.57 3.09 6.34
C THR A 361 15.41 2.74 4.87
N HIS A 362 14.32 2.07 4.53
CA HIS A 362 13.98 1.76 3.15
C HIS A 362 13.93 3.03 2.28
N ASP A 363 13.24 4.07 2.73
CA ASP A 363 13.14 5.35 2.03
C ASP A 363 14.51 6.00 1.77
N GLN A 364 15.45 5.88 2.71
CA GLN A 364 16.79 6.42 2.52
C GLN A 364 17.57 5.66 1.43
N ILE A 365 17.41 4.35 1.36
CA ILE A 365 18.04 3.53 0.32
C ILE A 365 17.45 3.89 -1.05
N GLU A 366 16.13 4.01 -1.14
CA GLU A 366 15.46 4.43 -2.37
C GLU A 366 15.89 5.82 -2.83
N GLN A 367 15.90 6.80 -1.94
CA GLN A 367 16.36 8.16 -2.24
C GLN A 367 17.83 8.18 -2.71
N TRP A 368 18.67 7.30 -2.14
CA TRP A 368 20.06 7.16 -2.60
C TRP A 368 20.11 6.63 -4.02
N ILE A 369 19.42 5.54 -4.31
CA ILE A 369 19.34 4.93 -5.65
C ILE A 369 18.80 5.94 -6.68
N ASP A 370 17.81 6.73 -6.32
CA ASP A 370 17.22 7.73 -7.22
C ASP A 370 18.17 8.88 -7.54
N SER A 371 19.07 9.23 -6.62
CA SER A 371 19.92 10.41 -6.73
C SER A 371 21.38 10.12 -7.13
N HIS A 372 21.80 8.83 -7.11
CA HIS A 372 23.19 8.45 -7.37
C HIS A 372 23.29 7.47 -8.55
N ALA A 373 24.50 7.37 -9.10
CA ALA A 373 24.80 6.47 -10.22
C ALA A 373 25.15 5.05 -9.76
N ASP A 374 25.54 4.92 -8.50
CA ASP A 374 26.00 3.64 -7.92
C ASP A 374 25.75 3.59 -6.41
N VAL A 375 25.92 2.39 -5.86
CA VAL A 375 25.76 2.10 -4.42
C VAL A 375 26.92 1.20 -3.98
N ALA A 376 27.69 1.65 -2.99
CA ALA A 376 28.75 0.86 -2.37
C ALA A 376 28.17 -0.06 -1.28
N LEU A 377 28.48 -1.34 -1.35
CA LEU A 377 27.98 -2.37 -0.43
C LEU A 377 29.14 -3.18 0.17
N VAL A 378 28.93 -3.63 1.41
CA VAL A 378 29.69 -4.75 1.98
C VAL A 378 28.72 -5.91 2.18
N VAL A 379 29.04 -7.03 1.55
CA VAL A 379 28.19 -8.23 1.52
C VAL A 379 28.95 -9.40 2.13
N VAL A 380 28.28 -10.16 2.99
CA VAL A 380 28.78 -11.41 3.57
C VAL A 380 27.97 -12.57 2.98
N ASP A 381 28.66 -13.53 2.40
CA ASP A 381 28.10 -14.74 1.82
C ASP A 381 28.88 -16.00 2.26
N GLY A 382 28.59 -17.15 1.68
CA GLY A 382 29.27 -18.43 1.98
C GLY A 382 30.75 -18.45 1.61
N VAL A 383 31.26 -17.45 0.88
CA VAL A 383 32.64 -17.34 0.47
C VAL A 383 33.42 -16.39 1.40
N GLY A 384 32.74 -15.45 2.05
CA GLY A 384 33.30 -14.48 2.97
C GLY A 384 32.75 -13.07 2.78
N GLU A 385 33.47 -12.08 3.32
CA GLU A 385 33.10 -10.66 3.20
C GLU A 385 33.67 -10.04 1.92
N ARG A 386 32.84 -9.33 1.18
CA ARG A 386 33.22 -8.62 -0.05
C ARG A 386 32.73 -7.19 -0.03
N ALA A 387 33.61 -6.25 -0.35
CA ALA A 387 33.20 -4.90 -0.70
C ALA A 387 33.02 -4.80 -2.24
N LEU A 388 31.93 -4.21 -2.68
CA LEU A 388 31.61 -4.04 -4.10
C LEU A 388 30.76 -2.78 -4.32
N THR A 389 30.75 -2.31 -5.55
CA THR A 389 29.90 -1.19 -5.97
C THR A 389 28.98 -1.67 -7.08
N LEU A 390 27.67 -1.48 -6.91
CA LEU A 390 26.66 -1.78 -7.91
C LEU A 390 26.25 -0.50 -8.62
N GLY A 391 26.29 -0.51 -9.95
CA GLY A 391 25.71 0.56 -10.74
C GLY A 391 24.20 0.62 -10.55
N VAL A 392 23.65 1.82 -10.48
CA VAL A 392 22.19 2.02 -10.54
C VAL A 392 21.75 1.95 -12.00
N TRP A 393 20.70 1.23 -12.24
CA TRP A 393 20.21 0.89 -13.55
C TRP A 393 18.73 1.28 -13.68
N ASP A 394 18.34 1.77 -14.85
CA ASP A 394 16.92 2.01 -15.16
C ASP A 394 16.25 0.67 -15.47
N LEU A 395 15.59 0.09 -14.45
CA LEU A 395 14.81 -1.14 -14.59
C LEU A 395 13.70 -0.93 -15.63
N VAL A 396 13.05 0.23 -15.60
CA VAL A 396 12.07 0.67 -16.59
C VAL A 396 12.39 2.12 -16.96
N PRO A 397 13.10 2.36 -18.10
CA PRO A 397 13.49 3.69 -18.55
C PRO A 397 12.31 4.57 -18.97
#